data_c23f486469a4370637f36d4a7c7d2b70
#
_entry.id   c23f486469a4370637f36d4a7c7d2b70
#
_cell.length_a   1.000
_cell.length_b   1.000
_cell.length_c   1.000
_cell.angle_alpha   90.00
_cell.angle_beta   90.00
_cell.angle_gamma   90.00
#
_symmetry.space_group_name_H-M   'P 1'
#
loop_
_entity.id
_entity.type
_entity.pdbx_description
1 polymer ?
#
loop_
_entity_poly.entity_id
_entity_poly.type
_entity_poly.pdbx_seq_one_letter_code
_entity_poly.pdbx_strand_id
1 'polypeptide(L)'
;MDDNSTDDTYKIAEQFCQNDDRFSIIKINHDNPDWAGKNYACHKGYKKSNGSILLFIDADTEHHPDSVLSSFSYMQQNNLDVLTTLPQLICSDFWGKLILPILISMINIVYSPLFLNSKHTPIAYLIGAFILIKKQTYDSI
;
A
#
# COMPACT_ATOMS: atom_id res chain seq x y z
N MET A 1 4.05 6.28 -9.27
CA MET A 1 5.06 5.49 -10.00
C MET A 1 4.37 4.97 -11.24
N ASP A 2 4.94 5.22 -12.41
CA ASP A 2 4.44 4.68 -13.67
C ASP A 2 5.35 3.53 -14.12
N ASP A 3 4.79 2.33 -14.18
CA ASP A 3 5.50 1.11 -14.54
C ASP A 3 5.35 0.80 -16.03
N ASN A 4 5.81 1.74 -16.85
CA ASN A 4 5.81 1.65 -18.30
C ASN A 4 4.40 1.51 -18.93
N SER A 5 3.43 2.31 -18.45
CA SER A 5 2.07 2.33 -18.99
C SER A 5 2.07 2.62 -20.51
N THR A 6 1.26 1.89 -21.24
CA THR A 6 1.13 2.03 -22.70
C THR A 6 -0.09 2.86 -23.11
N ASP A 7 -0.92 3.24 -22.15
CA ASP A 7 -2.12 4.08 -22.30
C ASP A 7 -1.86 5.53 -21.87
N ASP A 8 -2.91 6.31 -21.66
CA ASP A 8 -2.81 7.72 -21.26
C ASP A 8 -2.51 7.93 -19.76
N THR A 9 -2.27 6.87 -18.98
CA THR A 9 -2.01 6.95 -17.53
C THR A 9 -0.87 7.91 -17.20
N TYR A 10 0.27 7.80 -17.91
CA TYR A 10 1.41 8.69 -17.69
C TYR A 10 1.05 10.16 -17.93
N LYS A 11 0.38 10.47 -19.05
CA LYS A 11 -0.01 11.85 -19.40
C LYS A 11 -0.96 12.45 -18.37
N ILE A 12 -1.94 11.66 -17.91
CA ILE A 12 -2.89 12.09 -16.88
C ILE A 12 -2.15 12.41 -15.58
N ALA A 13 -1.26 11.52 -15.14
CA ALA A 13 -0.47 11.74 -13.93
C ALA A 13 0.47 12.95 -14.05
N GLU A 14 1.08 13.18 -15.21
CA GLU A 14 1.93 14.35 -15.48
C GLU A 14 1.17 15.67 -15.37
N GLN A 15 -0.09 15.73 -15.79
CA GLN A 15 -0.94 16.91 -15.63
C GLN A 15 -1.16 17.27 -14.16
N PHE A 16 -1.32 16.27 -13.28
CA PHE A 16 -1.40 16.52 -11.84
C PHE A 16 -0.09 17.10 -11.29
N CYS A 17 1.05 16.60 -11.73
CA CYS A 17 2.36 17.12 -11.32
C CYS A 17 2.61 18.56 -11.75
N GLN A 18 2.05 18.98 -12.91
CA GLN A 18 2.16 20.38 -13.38
C GLN A 18 1.29 21.35 -12.57
N ASN A 19 0.22 20.87 -11.96
CA ASN A 19 -0.72 21.70 -11.21
C ASN A 19 -0.44 21.77 -9.70
N ASP A 20 0.38 20.86 -9.16
CA ASP A 20 0.67 20.81 -7.72
C ASP A 20 2.06 20.20 -7.49
N ASP A 21 2.99 21.00 -6.97
CA ASP A 21 4.38 20.62 -6.69
C ASP A 21 4.54 19.49 -5.65
N ARG A 22 3.46 19.14 -4.95
CA ARG A 22 3.46 17.99 -4.02
C ARG A 22 3.44 16.65 -4.75
N PHE A 23 3.01 16.65 -6.02
CA PHE A 23 3.00 15.44 -6.84
C PHE A 23 4.29 15.33 -7.67
N SER A 24 4.77 14.12 -7.79
CA SER A 24 5.85 13.81 -8.72
C SER A 24 5.59 12.45 -9.35
N ILE A 25 5.86 12.34 -10.64
CA ILE A 25 5.79 11.08 -11.38
C ILE A 25 7.19 10.54 -11.63
N ILE A 26 7.35 9.23 -11.43
CA ILE A 26 8.60 8.53 -11.71
C ILE A 26 8.27 7.40 -12.68
N LYS A 27 8.87 7.47 -13.86
CA LYS A 27 8.81 6.40 -14.85
C LYS A 27 9.79 5.31 -14.48
N ILE A 28 9.33 4.07 -14.44
CA ILE A 28 10.15 2.91 -14.11
C ILE A 28 10.67 2.29 -15.40
N ASN A 29 11.99 2.15 -15.47
CA ASN A 29 12.63 1.33 -16.48
C ASN A 29 13.07 0.03 -15.80
N HIS A 30 12.67 -1.11 -16.35
CA HIS A 30 13.00 -2.43 -15.81
C HIS A 30 14.45 -2.80 -16.15
N ASP A 31 15.41 -2.08 -15.56
CA ASP A 31 16.83 -2.32 -15.82
C ASP A 31 17.43 -3.41 -14.90
N ASN A 32 16.62 -3.96 -13.99
CA ASN A 32 17.09 -4.96 -13.04
C ASN A 32 16.21 -6.22 -13.04
N PRO A 33 16.70 -7.35 -13.58
CA PRO A 33 15.94 -8.60 -13.65
C PRO A 33 15.67 -9.28 -12.31
N ASP A 34 16.38 -8.86 -11.23
CA ASP A 34 16.26 -9.49 -9.91
C ASP A 34 15.06 -8.98 -9.08
N TRP A 35 14.35 -7.97 -9.58
CA TRP A 35 13.23 -7.36 -8.85
C TRP A 35 11.88 -7.61 -9.53
N ALA A 36 10.88 -8.03 -8.75
CA ALA A 36 9.49 -8.05 -9.22
C ALA A 36 8.97 -6.61 -9.43
N GLY A 37 8.30 -6.33 -10.56
CA GLY A 37 7.91 -5.00 -11.03
C GLY A 37 7.37 -4.05 -9.94
N LYS A 38 6.30 -4.43 -9.23
CA LYS A 38 5.70 -3.60 -8.17
C LYS A 38 6.69 -3.26 -7.03
N ASN A 39 7.46 -4.22 -6.58
CA ASN A 39 8.43 -4.01 -5.48
C ASN A 39 9.53 -3.05 -5.90
N TYR A 40 10.02 -3.15 -7.14
CA TYR A 40 11.00 -2.22 -7.69
C TYR A 40 10.45 -0.80 -7.78
N ALA A 41 9.22 -0.64 -8.26
CA ALA A 41 8.54 0.64 -8.32
C ALA A 41 8.41 1.28 -6.92
N CYS A 42 7.95 0.51 -5.92
CA CYS A 42 7.87 0.96 -4.53
C CYS A 42 9.24 1.38 -3.98
N HIS A 43 10.29 0.61 -4.23
CA HIS A 43 11.65 0.94 -3.80
C HIS A 43 12.17 2.23 -4.45
N LYS A 44 11.91 2.45 -5.73
CA LYS A 44 12.27 3.71 -6.41
C LYS A 44 11.52 4.92 -5.81
N GLY A 45 10.24 4.74 -5.49
CA GLY A 45 9.44 5.77 -4.80
C GLY A 45 9.99 6.10 -3.42
N TYR A 46 10.28 5.06 -2.62
CA TYR A 46 10.93 5.22 -1.32
C TYR A 46 12.23 6.02 -1.41
N LYS A 47 13.13 5.69 -2.33
CA LYS A 47 14.42 6.40 -2.52
C LYS A 47 14.26 7.89 -2.82
N LYS A 48 13.18 8.29 -3.48
CA LYS A 48 12.87 9.69 -3.79
C LYS A 48 12.04 10.39 -2.71
N SER A 49 11.51 9.66 -1.75
CA SER A 49 10.69 10.23 -0.68
C SER A 49 11.54 10.93 0.38
N ASN A 50 11.04 12.06 0.88
CA ASN A 50 11.69 12.85 1.95
C ASN A 50 10.95 12.75 3.30
N GLY A 51 9.76 12.12 3.31
CA GLY A 51 8.95 11.96 4.52
C GLY A 51 9.54 10.97 5.51
N SER A 52 9.28 11.16 6.81
CA SER A 52 9.63 10.20 7.87
C SER A 52 8.68 9.02 7.96
N ILE A 53 7.51 9.12 7.33
CA ILE A 53 6.50 8.07 7.21
C ILE A 53 6.17 7.90 5.74
N LEU A 54 6.11 6.65 5.31
CA LEU A 54 5.80 6.25 3.94
C LEU A 54 4.39 5.67 3.92
N LEU A 55 3.63 6.02 2.90
CA LEU A 55 2.35 5.42 2.60
C LEU A 55 2.42 4.78 1.21
N PHE A 56 2.24 3.47 1.16
CA PHE A 56 2.07 2.72 -0.09
C PHE A 56 0.59 2.41 -0.25
N ILE A 57 0.05 2.74 -1.42
CA ILE A 57 -1.35 2.47 -1.78
C ILE A 57 -1.42 1.91 -3.20
N ASP A 58 -2.41 1.05 -3.45
CA ASP A 58 -2.70 0.56 -4.79
C ASP A 58 -3.48 1.62 -5.58
N ALA A 59 -3.21 1.71 -6.87
CA ALA A 59 -3.81 2.73 -7.74
C ALA A 59 -5.30 2.51 -8.00
N ASP A 60 -5.80 1.29 -7.77
CA ASP A 60 -7.19 0.88 -7.95
C ASP A 60 -8.03 0.93 -6.66
N THR A 61 -7.53 1.61 -5.64
CA THR A 61 -8.24 1.77 -4.35
C THR A 61 -8.81 3.18 -4.20
N GLU A 62 -10.05 3.25 -3.68
CA GLU A 62 -10.68 4.51 -3.28
C GLU A 62 -10.56 4.71 -1.78
N HIS A 63 -10.14 5.91 -1.38
CA HIS A 63 -9.92 6.25 0.02
C HIS A 63 -10.89 7.33 0.50
N HIS A 64 -11.46 7.11 1.69
CA HIS A 64 -12.20 8.19 2.36
C HIS A 64 -11.25 9.36 2.64
N PRO A 65 -11.69 10.63 2.55
CA PRO A 65 -10.85 11.81 2.80
C PRO A 65 -10.07 11.77 4.11
N ASP A 66 -10.66 11.19 5.17
CA ASP A 66 -10.04 11.10 6.50
C ASP A 66 -9.20 9.83 6.71
N SER A 67 -9.15 8.91 5.75
CA SER A 67 -8.50 7.60 5.94
C SER A 67 -7.02 7.70 6.30
N VAL A 68 -6.28 8.58 5.62
CA VAL A 68 -4.85 8.79 5.87
C VAL A 68 -4.63 9.42 7.24
N LEU A 69 -5.38 10.47 7.57
CA LEU A 69 -5.25 11.18 8.84
C LEU A 69 -5.61 10.27 10.02
N SER A 70 -6.71 9.51 9.90
CA SER A 70 -7.15 8.57 10.93
C SER A 70 -6.13 7.45 11.15
N SER A 71 -5.59 6.88 10.06
CA SER A 71 -4.57 5.84 10.13
C SER A 71 -3.27 6.35 10.75
N PHE A 72 -2.84 7.55 10.37
CA PHE A 72 -1.68 8.20 10.96
C PHE A 72 -1.88 8.46 12.47
N SER A 73 -3.02 9.01 12.85
CA SER A 73 -3.35 9.29 14.25
C SER A 73 -3.38 8.00 15.08
N TYR A 74 -3.96 6.94 14.55
CA TYR A 74 -3.99 5.64 15.20
C TYR A 74 -2.58 5.05 15.37
N MET A 75 -1.74 5.14 14.33
CA MET A 75 -0.35 4.70 14.35
C MET A 75 0.44 5.44 15.46
N GLN A 76 0.27 6.76 15.58
CA GLN A 76 0.92 7.57 16.60
C GLN A 76 0.43 7.24 18.02
N GLN A 77 -0.88 7.18 18.24
CA GLN A 77 -1.48 6.90 19.55
C GLN A 77 -1.05 5.53 20.10
N ASN A 78 -0.89 4.55 19.23
CA ASN A 78 -0.51 3.19 19.61
C ASN A 78 0.99 2.90 19.46
N ASN A 79 1.79 3.92 19.10
CA ASN A 79 3.23 3.82 18.88
C ASN A 79 3.63 2.65 17.96
N LEU A 80 2.90 2.52 16.84
CA LEU A 80 3.13 1.46 15.85
C LEU A 80 4.26 1.86 14.89
N ASP A 81 5.00 0.89 14.41
CA ASP A 81 6.03 1.07 13.39
C ASP A 81 5.47 0.85 11.99
N VAL A 82 4.45 0.00 11.87
CA VAL A 82 3.75 -0.33 10.63
C VAL A 82 2.25 -0.44 10.92
N LEU A 83 1.43 0.06 10.00
CA LEU A 83 -0.02 -0.12 9.99
C LEU A 83 -0.45 -0.54 8.58
N THR A 84 -1.27 -1.56 8.50
CA THR A 84 -1.97 -1.93 7.28
C THR A 84 -3.47 -2.00 7.53
N THR A 85 -4.27 -1.72 6.52
CA THR A 85 -5.72 -1.78 6.60
C THR A 85 -6.27 -2.77 5.58
N LEU A 86 -7.34 -3.47 5.96
CA LEU A 86 -8.07 -4.32 5.04
C LEU A 86 -9.04 -3.46 4.23
N PRO A 87 -8.91 -3.39 2.90
CA PRO A 87 -9.87 -2.67 2.06
C PRO A 87 -11.21 -3.39 2.04
N GLN A 88 -12.28 -2.64 1.90
CA GLN A 88 -13.57 -3.21 1.58
C GLN A 88 -13.57 -3.65 0.11
N LEU A 89 -13.75 -4.94 -0.13
CA LEU A 89 -13.85 -5.48 -1.47
C LEU A 89 -15.28 -5.34 -1.99
N ILE A 90 -15.46 -4.58 -3.07
CA ILE A 90 -16.78 -4.36 -3.69
C ILE A 90 -16.94 -5.36 -4.83
N CYS A 91 -17.87 -6.31 -4.65
CA CYS A 91 -18.25 -7.25 -5.69
C CYS A 91 -19.66 -6.97 -6.17
N SER A 92 -19.85 -6.83 -7.47
CA SER A 92 -21.16 -6.66 -8.10
C SER A 92 -21.82 -8.00 -8.46
N ASP A 93 -21.02 -9.01 -8.81
CA ASP A 93 -21.47 -10.30 -9.30
C ASP A 93 -21.84 -11.28 -8.17
N PHE A 94 -22.70 -12.24 -8.50
CA PHE A 94 -23.19 -13.25 -7.56
C PHE A 94 -22.07 -14.13 -6.99
N TRP A 95 -21.17 -14.60 -7.86
CA TRP A 95 -20.09 -15.50 -7.45
C TRP A 95 -19.06 -14.82 -6.55
N GLY A 96 -18.72 -13.58 -6.84
CA GLY A 96 -17.86 -12.78 -5.98
C GLY A 96 -18.45 -12.60 -4.58
N LYS A 97 -19.76 -12.28 -4.49
CA LYS A 97 -20.47 -12.16 -3.19
C LYS A 97 -20.52 -13.47 -2.40
N LEU A 98 -20.52 -14.61 -3.08
CA LEU A 98 -20.56 -15.92 -2.43
C LEU A 98 -19.16 -16.39 -2.00
N ILE A 99 -18.16 -16.28 -2.88
CA ILE A 99 -16.84 -16.88 -2.69
C ILE A 99 -15.95 -16.00 -1.81
N LEU A 100 -16.02 -14.66 -1.99
CA LEU A 100 -15.12 -13.73 -1.33
C LEU A 100 -15.18 -13.77 0.20
N PRO A 101 -16.37 -13.83 0.85
CA PRO A 101 -16.44 -13.97 2.31
C PRO A 101 -15.80 -15.25 2.82
N ILE A 102 -15.88 -16.34 2.06
CA ILE A 102 -15.26 -17.63 2.42
C ILE A 102 -13.73 -17.49 2.38
N LEU A 103 -13.18 -16.92 1.30
CA LEU A 103 -11.74 -16.68 1.17
C LEU A 103 -11.21 -15.76 2.26
N ILE A 104 -11.91 -14.66 2.54
CA ILE A 104 -11.53 -13.73 3.61
C ILE A 104 -11.56 -14.43 4.98
N SER A 105 -12.58 -15.28 5.23
CA SER A 105 -12.67 -16.04 6.47
C SER A 105 -11.52 -17.02 6.61
N MET A 106 -11.12 -17.71 5.54
CA MET A 106 -9.95 -18.61 5.54
C MET A 106 -8.66 -17.84 5.82
N ILE A 107 -8.48 -16.69 5.19
CA ILE A 107 -7.31 -15.82 5.44
C ILE A 107 -7.29 -15.38 6.91
N ASN A 108 -8.42 -14.97 7.48
CA ASN A 108 -8.51 -14.54 8.87
C ASN A 108 -8.29 -15.69 9.88
N ILE A 109 -8.56 -16.93 9.50
CA ILE A 109 -8.22 -18.10 10.33
C ILE A 109 -6.72 -18.33 10.36
N VAL A 110 -6.06 -18.28 9.18
CA VAL A 110 -4.61 -18.50 9.05
C VAL A 110 -3.82 -17.32 9.61
N TYR A 111 -4.24 -16.11 9.28
CA TYR A 111 -3.59 -14.85 9.65
C TYR A 111 -4.49 -14.05 10.61
N SER A 112 -4.85 -14.65 11.75
CA SER A 112 -5.71 -13.99 12.72
C SER A 112 -5.08 -12.68 13.21
N PRO A 113 -5.78 -11.54 13.15
CA PRO A 113 -5.28 -10.26 13.66
C PRO A 113 -4.88 -10.31 15.14
N LEU A 114 -5.51 -11.19 15.93
CA LEU A 114 -5.17 -11.39 17.33
C LEU A 114 -3.77 -11.98 17.51
N PHE A 115 -3.37 -12.89 16.64
CA PHE A 115 -2.01 -13.46 16.66
C PHE A 115 -0.99 -12.53 16.02
N LEU A 116 -1.32 -11.91 14.90
CA LEU A 116 -0.41 -11.01 14.16
C LEU A 116 -0.01 -9.77 14.99
N ASN A 117 -0.92 -9.25 15.80
CA ASN A 117 -0.66 -8.12 16.69
C ASN A 117 -0.02 -8.51 18.02
N SER A 118 0.27 -9.80 18.24
CA SER A 118 0.92 -10.28 19.45
C SER A 118 2.44 -10.09 19.35
N LYS A 119 3.05 -9.54 20.40
CA LYS A 119 4.51 -9.39 20.53
C LYS A 119 5.28 -10.72 20.53
N HIS A 120 4.58 -11.82 20.68
CA HIS A 120 5.17 -13.17 20.77
C HIS A 120 5.14 -13.92 19.41
N THR A 121 4.52 -13.35 18.40
CA THR A 121 4.40 -13.99 17.08
C THR A 121 5.45 -13.42 16.14
N PRO A 122 6.35 -14.25 15.60
CA PRO A 122 7.40 -13.79 14.68
C PRO A 122 6.89 -13.60 13.23
N ILE A 123 5.58 -13.52 13.03
CA ILE A 123 4.95 -13.41 11.70
C ILE A 123 4.35 -12.03 11.57
N ALA A 124 4.70 -11.32 10.49
CA ALA A 124 4.04 -10.11 10.05
C ALA A 124 3.28 -10.39 8.74
N TYR A 125 2.05 -9.89 8.65
CA TYR A 125 1.26 -9.95 7.44
C TYR A 125 0.80 -8.53 7.09
N LEU A 126 1.17 -8.05 5.92
CA LEU A 126 0.81 -6.72 5.44
C LEU A 126 -0.05 -6.83 4.18
N ILE A 127 -1.10 -6.04 4.12
CA ILE A 127 -2.00 -5.97 2.98
C ILE A 127 -1.50 -4.84 2.07
N GLY A 128 -1.07 -5.19 0.87
CA GLY A 128 -0.42 -4.27 -0.08
C GLY A 128 -1.27 -3.09 -0.52
N ALA A 129 -2.59 -3.16 -0.35
CA ALA A 129 -3.51 -2.12 -0.78
C ALA A 129 -3.37 -0.81 0.02
N PHE A 130 -2.92 -0.90 1.29
CA PHE A 130 -2.65 0.26 2.15
C PHE A 130 -1.62 -0.12 3.20
N ILE A 131 -0.41 0.42 3.12
CA ILE A 131 0.67 0.21 4.09
C ILE A 131 1.24 1.55 4.51
N LEU A 132 1.08 1.90 5.78
CA LEU A 132 1.69 3.05 6.43
C LEU A 132 2.86 2.56 7.29
N ILE A 133 4.07 3.03 7.03
CA ILE A 133 5.29 2.53 7.68
C ILE A 133 6.27 3.67 8.01
N LYS A 134 6.89 3.62 9.17
CA LYS A 134 8.00 4.53 9.49
C LYS A 134 9.18 4.26 8.55
N LYS A 135 9.78 5.32 8.01
CA LYS A 135 10.90 5.20 7.07
C LYS A 135 12.07 4.43 7.69
N GLN A 136 12.37 4.68 8.97
CA GLN A 136 13.41 3.96 9.71
C GLN A 136 13.16 2.44 9.78
N THR A 137 11.91 2.04 9.95
CA THR A 137 11.52 0.61 9.95
C THR A 137 11.69 0.02 8.55
N TYR A 138 11.29 0.77 7.51
CA TYR A 138 11.50 0.34 6.12
C TYR A 138 12.99 0.21 5.76
N ASP A 139 13.85 1.06 6.31
CA ASP A 139 15.31 1.01 6.11
C ASP A 139 15.96 -0.21 6.76
N SER A 140 15.30 -0.82 7.76
CA SER A 140 15.83 -1.96 8.54
C SER A 140 15.45 -3.33 7.97
N ILE A 141 14.59 -3.39 6.95
CA ILE A 141 14.13 -4.61 6.28
C ILE A 141 14.58 -4.65 4.84
#